data_72821d3076e194749a32ea9f525d2208
#
_entry.id   72821d3076e194749a32ea9f525d2208
#
_cell.length_a   1.000
_cell.length_b   1.000
_cell.length_c   1.000
_cell.angle_alpha   90.00
_cell.angle_beta   90.00
_cell.angle_gamma   90.00
#
_symmetry.space_group_name_H-M   'P 1'
#
loop_
_entity.id
_entity.type
_entity.pdbx_description
1 polymer ?
#
loop_
_entity_poly.entity_id
_entity_poly.type
_entity_poly.pdbx_seq_one_letter_code
_entity_poly.pdbx_strand_id
1 'polypeptide(L)'
;MKKWRLAAAAALVAAFAICLFLTLSPGSSSAQPLRLWYISGDCSDKALASLVSDYNRRGGKRARPVAVQSFEDEAALGAAFETDMPDLLLCSHAKAVQLDSRTVLARLDADTDVWTRDVSGLEGVGEYFFPLGARVTVLLTNTAKCEAAGLPASWDSLEALLDTAQDYAASSGAPLIAADSYAAVFRGALLSLGADFDPAAPSVNSEDYAKIYNALAQCAYNGGLSAAKSSSGELPCMLARSTALGGGLPSSLSASLAPLPEGGSDMRPAELLGMAVLHNETRNSDAAIAFIDWLCGRERLSKLALDSGLVPVSEPDSAYDSPLLELDDCGKLSFSGTDGGAEQEFDAQFRRTIELLN
;
A
#
# COMPACT_ATOMS: atom_id res chain seq x y z
N MET A 1 14.49 -9.36 -26.81
CA MET A 1 13.56 -8.46 -27.51
C MET A 1 12.24 -9.10 -28.01
N LYS A 2 12.15 -10.41 -28.32
CA LYS A 2 10.87 -11.03 -28.76
C LYS A 2 9.85 -11.30 -27.64
N LYS A 3 10.27 -11.58 -26.41
CA LYS A 3 9.37 -11.92 -25.30
C LYS A 3 8.57 -10.69 -24.75
N TRP A 4 9.15 -9.51 -24.77
CA TRP A 4 8.49 -8.26 -24.35
C TRP A 4 7.36 -7.84 -25.30
N ARG A 5 7.56 -8.06 -26.61
CA ARG A 5 6.51 -7.74 -27.60
C ARG A 5 5.30 -8.67 -27.50
N LEU A 6 5.51 -9.91 -27.05
CA LEU A 6 4.42 -10.86 -26.81
C LEU A 6 3.61 -10.52 -25.54
N ALA A 7 4.27 -10.05 -24.46
CA ALA A 7 3.58 -9.62 -23.24
C ALA A 7 2.73 -8.34 -23.46
N ALA A 8 3.28 -7.35 -24.15
CA ALA A 8 2.55 -6.14 -24.52
C ALA A 8 1.36 -6.42 -25.46
N ALA A 9 1.50 -7.35 -26.40
CA ALA A 9 0.40 -7.76 -27.27
C ALA A 9 -0.68 -8.53 -26.51
N ALA A 10 -0.33 -9.35 -25.52
CA ALA A 10 -1.30 -10.06 -24.69
C ALA A 10 -2.10 -9.12 -23.77
N ALA A 11 -1.44 -8.09 -23.20
CA ALA A 11 -2.10 -7.07 -22.40
C ALA A 11 -3.09 -6.22 -23.24
N LEU A 12 -2.70 -5.87 -24.47
CA LEU A 12 -3.58 -5.14 -25.41
C LEU A 12 -4.79 -5.99 -25.85
N VAL A 13 -4.60 -7.28 -26.07
CA VAL A 13 -5.69 -8.20 -26.43
C VAL A 13 -6.64 -8.43 -25.26
N ALA A 14 -6.14 -8.50 -24.02
CA ALA A 14 -6.97 -8.62 -22.83
C ALA A 14 -7.80 -7.34 -22.60
N ALA A 15 -7.21 -6.16 -22.73
CA ALA A 15 -7.91 -4.89 -22.64
C ALA A 15 -9.00 -4.75 -23.73
N PHE A 16 -8.69 -5.17 -24.96
CA PHE A 16 -9.65 -5.15 -26.08
C PHE A 16 -10.79 -6.15 -25.89
N ALA A 17 -10.53 -7.33 -25.34
CA ALA A 17 -11.55 -8.34 -25.05
C ALA A 17 -12.52 -7.89 -23.95
N ILE A 18 -12.05 -7.17 -22.93
CA ILE A 18 -12.88 -6.60 -21.85
C ILE A 18 -13.76 -5.47 -22.43
N CYS A 19 -13.22 -4.60 -23.27
CA CYS A 19 -14.01 -3.59 -23.96
C CYS A 19 -15.08 -4.21 -24.89
N LEU A 20 -14.75 -5.26 -25.62
CA LEU A 20 -15.69 -5.93 -26.53
C LEU A 20 -16.82 -6.65 -25.78
N PHE A 21 -16.53 -7.24 -24.60
CA PHE A 21 -17.54 -7.92 -23.78
C PHE A 21 -18.57 -6.94 -23.18
N LEU A 22 -18.14 -5.72 -22.85
CA LEU A 22 -19.00 -4.65 -22.34
C LEU A 22 -19.91 -4.04 -23.43
N THR A 23 -19.48 -4.04 -24.70
CA THR A 23 -20.27 -3.49 -25.80
C THR A 23 -21.27 -4.48 -26.37
N LEU A 24 -21.19 -5.78 -26.09
CA LEU A 24 -22.04 -6.83 -26.65
C LEU A 24 -23.14 -7.34 -25.70
N SER A 25 -23.27 -6.78 -24.48
CA SER A 25 -24.35 -7.15 -23.55
C SER A 25 -25.63 -6.43 -23.95
N PRO A 26 -26.65 -7.15 -24.48
CA PRO A 26 -27.90 -6.52 -24.86
C PRO A 26 -28.73 -6.15 -23.61
N GLY A 27 -28.77 -4.87 -23.29
CA GLY A 27 -29.62 -4.34 -22.22
C GLY A 27 -29.03 -3.23 -21.34
N SER A 28 -27.77 -2.83 -21.53
CA SER A 28 -27.23 -1.69 -20.82
C SER A 28 -27.61 -0.37 -21.49
N SER A 29 -28.10 0.59 -20.71
CA SER A 29 -28.24 1.98 -21.13
C SER A 29 -26.96 2.43 -21.83
N SER A 30 -27.04 3.25 -22.87
CA SER A 30 -25.95 3.79 -23.69
C SER A 30 -24.96 4.71 -22.92
N ALA A 31 -24.97 4.66 -21.62
CA ALA A 31 -24.05 5.43 -20.74
C ALA A 31 -22.68 4.77 -20.69
N GLN A 32 -21.64 5.53 -21.00
CA GLN A 32 -20.24 5.07 -20.87
C GLN A 32 -19.98 4.61 -19.43
N PRO A 33 -19.18 3.53 -19.23
CA PRO A 33 -18.82 3.06 -17.89
C PRO A 33 -18.03 4.14 -17.15
N LEU A 34 -18.15 4.16 -15.81
CA LEU A 34 -17.26 4.91 -14.94
C LEU A 34 -15.87 4.30 -15.03
N ARG A 35 -14.85 5.13 -15.15
CA ARG A 35 -13.45 4.69 -15.19
C ARG A 35 -12.82 4.86 -13.84
N LEU A 36 -12.34 3.77 -13.26
CA LEU A 36 -11.60 3.73 -12.03
C LEU A 36 -10.14 3.39 -12.35
N TRP A 37 -9.23 4.31 -12.02
CA TRP A 37 -7.79 4.15 -12.19
C TRP A 37 -7.10 3.92 -10.86
N TYR A 38 -6.02 3.13 -10.86
CA TYR A 38 -5.20 2.89 -9.68
C TYR A 38 -3.80 2.39 -10.07
N ILE A 39 -2.86 2.46 -9.12
CA ILE A 39 -1.52 1.88 -9.28
C ILE A 39 -1.56 0.43 -8.80
N SER A 40 -1.03 -0.49 -9.60
CA SER A 40 -0.92 -1.91 -9.25
C SER A 40 -0.06 -2.05 -7.99
N GLY A 41 -0.56 -2.78 -6.98
CA GLY A 41 0.10 -2.90 -5.67
C GLY A 41 -0.40 -1.93 -4.59
N ASP A 42 -1.21 -0.93 -4.93
CA ASP A 42 -1.89 -0.11 -3.92
C ASP A 42 -3.08 -0.86 -3.31
N CYS A 43 -3.68 -1.75 -4.09
CA CYS A 43 -4.74 -2.62 -3.61
C CYS A 43 -4.67 -3.96 -4.35
N SER A 44 -5.34 -4.99 -3.84
CA SER A 44 -5.41 -6.28 -4.51
C SER A 44 -6.25 -6.19 -5.79
N ASP A 45 -5.62 -6.41 -6.95
CA ASP A 45 -6.28 -6.44 -8.26
C ASP A 45 -7.48 -7.39 -8.25
N LYS A 46 -7.33 -8.56 -7.61
CA LYS A 46 -8.39 -9.58 -7.49
C LYS A 46 -9.54 -9.11 -6.62
N ALA A 47 -9.26 -8.48 -5.48
CA ALA A 47 -10.28 -7.98 -4.57
C ALA A 47 -11.08 -6.85 -5.23
N LEU A 48 -10.39 -5.88 -5.85
CA LEU A 48 -11.01 -4.77 -6.54
C LEU A 48 -11.85 -5.25 -7.74
N ALA A 49 -11.32 -6.15 -8.57
CA ALA A 49 -12.06 -6.70 -9.69
C ALA A 49 -13.32 -7.48 -9.25
N SER A 50 -13.22 -8.27 -8.16
CA SER A 50 -14.36 -8.99 -7.59
C SER A 50 -15.45 -8.03 -7.11
N LEU A 51 -15.06 -6.98 -6.39
CA LEU A 51 -15.97 -5.97 -5.87
C LEU A 51 -16.66 -5.18 -6.99
N VAL A 52 -15.90 -4.74 -8.00
CA VAL A 52 -16.45 -4.04 -9.17
C VAL A 52 -17.39 -4.96 -9.96
N SER A 53 -17.06 -6.23 -10.13
CA SER A 53 -17.94 -7.21 -10.77
C SER A 53 -19.26 -7.37 -10.01
N ASP A 54 -19.21 -7.37 -8.67
CA ASP A 54 -20.40 -7.46 -7.82
C ASP A 54 -21.28 -6.20 -7.94
N TYR A 55 -20.66 -5.01 -7.93
CA TYR A 55 -21.36 -3.75 -8.20
C TYR A 55 -22.04 -3.75 -9.57
N ASN A 56 -21.30 -4.09 -10.60
CA ASN A 56 -21.82 -4.11 -11.99
C ASN A 56 -23.00 -5.08 -12.16
N ARG A 57 -23.00 -6.19 -11.40
CA ARG A 57 -24.09 -7.17 -11.41
C ARG A 57 -25.31 -6.74 -10.60
N ARG A 58 -25.09 -6.11 -9.42
CA ARG A 58 -26.15 -5.79 -8.45
C ARG A 58 -26.64 -4.35 -8.52
N GLY A 59 -25.92 -3.46 -9.14
CA GLY A 59 -26.16 -2.01 -9.14
C GLY A 59 -27.49 -1.55 -9.77
N GLY A 60 -28.25 -2.45 -10.36
CA GLY A 60 -29.57 -2.17 -10.93
C GLY A 60 -29.52 -1.37 -12.24
N LYS A 61 -30.70 -1.12 -12.82
CA LYS A 61 -30.82 -0.48 -14.17
C LYS A 61 -30.33 0.97 -14.22
N ARG A 62 -30.10 1.63 -13.07
CA ARG A 62 -29.67 3.04 -12.98
C ARG A 62 -28.19 3.19 -12.65
N ALA A 63 -27.53 2.14 -12.16
CA ALA A 63 -26.11 2.19 -11.86
C ALA A 63 -25.28 2.16 -13.15
N ARG A 64 -24.33 3.08 -13.28
CA ARG A 64 -23.33 2.99 -14.35
C ARG A 64 -22.33 1.89 -14.03
N PRO A 65 -22.01 1.01 -14.97
CA PRO A 65 -20.97 0.02 -14.74
C PRO A 65 -19.62 0.72 -14.50
N VAL A 66 -18.76 0.12 -13.69
CA VAL A 66 -17.38 0.57 -13.44
C VAL A 66 -16.43 -0.27 -14.26
N ALA A 67 -15.50 0.38 -14.95
CA ALA A 67 -14.38 -0.24 -15.65
C ALA A 67 -13.07 0.14 -14.91
N VAL A 68 -12.26 -0.84 -14.63
CA VAL A 68 -11.02 -0.67 -13.86
C VAL A 68 -9.80 -0.68 -14.77
N GLN A 69 -8.85 0.21 -14.53
CA GLN A 69 -7.56 0.26 -15.22
C GLN A 69 -6.44 0.42 -14.19
N SER A 70 -5.47 -0.50 -14.20
CA SER A 70 -4.27 -0.42 -13.39
C SER A 70 -3.10 0.18 -14.17
N PHE A 71 -2.21 0.85 -13.45
CA PHE A 71 -0.94 1.37 -13.94
C PHE A 71 0.21 0.74 -13.16
N GLU A 72 1.35 0.59 -13.80
CA GLU A 72 2.52 -0.05 -13.17
C GLU A 72 3.10 0.84 -12.05
N ASP A 73 3.10 2.16 -12.26
CA ASP A 73 3.66 3.14 -11.34
C ASP A 73 3.02 4.54 -11.48
N GLU A 74 3.47 5.48 -10.66
CA GLU A 74 3.03 6.89 -10.71
C GLU A 74 3.39 7.59 -12.01
N ALA A 75 4.49 7.23 -12.65
CA ALA A 75 4.91 7.85 -13.91
C ALA A 75 3.97 7.46 -15.05
N ALA A 76 3.60 6.17 -15.11
CA ALA A 76 2.62 5.67 -16.08
C ALA A 76 1.23 6.27 -15.85
N LEU A 77 0.80 6.39 -14.58
CA LEU A 77 -0.45 7.05 -14.22
C LEU A 77 -0.41 8.54 -14.60
N GLY A 78 0.69 9.25 -14.30
CA GLY A 78 0.88 10.66 -14.63
C GLY A 78 0.83 10.92 -16.13
N ALA A 79 1.49 10.09 -16.94
CA ALA A 79 1.43 10.19 -18.39
C ALA A 79 0.02 9.97 -18.96
N ALA A 80 -0.78 9.08 -18.34
CA ALA A 80 -2.16 8.87 -18.71
C ALA A 80 -3.04 10.10 -18.42
N PHE A 81 -2.78 10.79 -17.30
CA PHE A 81 -3.49 12.03 -16.94
C PHE A 81 -3.27 13.19 -17.93
N GLU A 82 -2.18 13.19 -18.68
CA GLU A 82 -1.93 14.20 -19.72
C GLU A 82 -2.89 14.07 -20.91
N THR A 83 -3.42 12.89 -21.16
CA THR A 83 -4.24 12.58 -22.33
C THR A 83 -5.71 12.32 -22.00
N ASP A 84 -5.98 11.86 -20.79
CA ASP A 84 -7.32 11.46 -20.37
C ASP A 84 -7.46 11.57 -18.84
N MET A 85 -8.70 11.52 -18.33
CA MET A 85 -9.00 11.65 -16.91
C MET A 85 -10.03 10.60 -16.49
N PRO A 86 -9.80 9.82 -15.41
CA PRO A 86 -10.78 8.88 -14.90
C PRO A 86 -11.96 9.59 -14.21
N ASP A 87 -13.00 8.85 -13.85
CA ASP A 87 -14.06 9.33 -12.97
C ASP A 87 -13.73 9.10 -11.50
N LEU A 88 -12.98 8.01 -11.23
CA LEU A 88 -12.55 7.58 -9.90
C LEU A 88 -11.05 7.28 -9.92
N LEU A 89 -10.36 7.72 -8.89
CA LEU A 89 -8.96 7.40 -8.65
C LEU A 89 -8.81 6.73 -7.28
N LEU A 90 -8.27 5.51 -7.24
CA LEU A 90 -7.79 4.92 -6.00
C LEU A 90 -6.31 5.34 -5.85
N CYS A 91 -6.01 6.05 -4.79
CA CYS A 91 -4.68 6.63 -4.56
C CYS A 91 -4.41 6.84 -3.07
N SER A 92 -3.20 7.29 -2.76
CA SER A 92 -2.87 7.77 -1.41
C SER A 92 -3.56 9.11 -1.10
N HIS A 93 -3.80 9.36 0.19
CA HIS A 93 -4.31 10.64 0.68
C HIS A 93 -3.43 11.82 0.23
N ALA A 94 -2.10 11.67 0.32
CA ALA A 94 -1.17 12.69 -0.14
C ALA A 94 -1.36 13.05 -1.62
N LYS A 95 -1.62 12.05 -2.46
CA LYS A 95 -1.92 12.26 -3.88
C LYS A 95 -3.24 12.99 -4.07
N ALA A 96 -4.27 12.66 -3.29
CA ALA A 96 -5.56 13.35 -3.34
C ALA A 96 -5.41 14.83 -2.95
N VAL A 97 -4.70 15.14 -1.86
CA VAL A 97 -4.39 16.53 -1.45
C VAL A 97 -3.63 17.28 -2.56
N GLN A 98 -2.64 16.65 -3.18
CA GLN A 98 -1.93 17.25 -4.31
C GLN A 98 -2.85 17.56 -5.51
N LEU A 99 -3.82 16.68 -5.79
CA LEU A 99 -4.78 16.87 -6.88
C LEU A 99 -5.81 17.94 -6.53
N ASP A 100 -6.28 18.03 -5.29
CA ASP A 100 -7.22 19.06 -4.85
C ASP A 100 -6.63 20.47 -5.00
N SER A 101 -5.35 20.66 -4.69
CA SER A 101 -4.65 21.92 -4.91
C SER A 101 -4.71 22.42 -6.37
N ARG A 102 -5.03 21.53 -7.31
CA ARG A 102 -5.27 21.83 -8.74
C ARG A 102 -6.74 21.97 -9.10
N THR A 103 -7.66 21.92 -8.12
CA THR A 103 -9.12 22.01 -8.32
C THR A 103 -9.67 20.92 -9.27
N VAL A 104 -9.11 19.71 -9.19
CA VAL A 104 -9.47 18.59 -10.09
C VAL A 104 -10.46 17.64 -9.43
N LEU A 105 -10.66 17.74 -8.10
CA LEU A 105 -11.50 16.80 -7.36
C LEU A 105 -12.93 17.33 -7.18
N ALA A 106 -13.88 16.42 -7.20
CA ALA A 106 -15.29 16.68 -6.90
C ALA A 106 -15.56 16.49 -5.41
N ARG A 107 -16.47 17.29 -4.85
CA ARG A 107 -16.93 17.12 -3.47
C ARG A 107 -17.76 15.85 -3.32
N LEU A 108 -17.48 15.10 -2.24
CA LEU A 108 -18.12 13.83 -1.94
C LEU A 108 -19.34 13.98 -1.04
N ASP A 109 -19.36 14.95 -0.11
CA ASP A 109 -20.34 15.06 0.98
C ASP A 109 -20.61 13.70 1.65
N ALA A 110 -19.54 12.92 1.86
CA ALA A 110 -19.64 11.57 2.38
C ALA A 110 -20.00 11.56 3.86
N ASP A 111 -20.82 10.58 4.26
CA ASP A 111 -21.11 10.34 5.66
C ASP A 111 -19.84 9.90 6.39
N THR A 112 -19.36 10.72 7.34
CA THR A 112 -18.14 10.49 8.10
C THR A 112 -18.32 9.49 9.25
N ASP A 113 -19.55 9.12 9.58
CA ASP A 113 -19.86 8.18 10.67
C ASP A 113 -19.43 6.73 10.35
N VAL A 114 -19.05 6.48 9.10
CA VAL A 114 -18.55 5.17 8.64
C VAL A 114 -17.14 4.88 9.22
N TRP A 115 -16.36 5.91 9.54
CA TRP A 115 -15.00 5.73 10.02
C TRP A 115 -14.92 5.72 11.53
N THR A 116 -14.43 4.62 12.08
CA THR A 116 -14.22 4.45 13.53
C THR A 116 -12.90 5.03 13.98
N ARG A 117 -12.03 5.39 13.03
CA ARG A 117 -10.69 5.85 13.29
C ARG A 117 -10.60 7.35 13.03
N ASP A 118 -9.75 8.03 13.79
CA ASP A 118 -9.59 9.49 13.73
C ASP A 118 -8.86 9.93 12.45
N VAL A 119 -9.45 9.56 11.31
CA VAL A 119 -9.02 10.02 9.99
C VAL A 119 -9.78 11.28 9.56
N SER A 120 -10.87 11.61 10.25
CA SER A 120 -11.72 12.77 9.93
C SER A 120 -11.03 14.11 10.13
N GLY A 121 -9.96 14.16 10.94
CA GLY A 121 -9.14 15.37 11.12
C GLY A 121 -8.13 15.61 9.98
N LEU A 122 -7.99 14.70 9.03
CA LEU A 122 -7.09 14.85 7.90
C LEU A 122 -7.74 15.72 6.81
N GLU A 123 -6.92 16.52 6.15
CA GLU A 123 -7.37 17.43 5.08
C GLU A 123 -8.13 16.69 3.98
N GLY A 124 -9.35 17.13 3.66
CA GLY A 124 -10.16 16.63 2.56
C GLY A 124 -10.80 15.26 2.76
N VAL A 125 -10.56 14.59 3.90
CA VAL A 125 -11.26 13.34 4.21
C VAL A 125 -12.74 13.61 4.42
N GLY A 126 -13.60 12.86 3.72
CA GLY A 126 -15.04 13.10 3.67
C GLY A 126 -15.47 14.20 2.71
N GLU A 127 -14.57 15.14 2.36
CA GLU A 127 -14.89 16.23 1.44
C GLU A 127 -14.63 15.86 -0.03
N TYR A 128 -13.45 15.32 -0.32
CA TYR A 128 -13.06 14.90 -1.68
C TYR A 128 -12.29 13.59 -1.71
N PHE A 129 -11.96 13.03 -0.55
CA PHE A 129 -11.26 11.76 -0.41
C PHE A 129 -12.01 10.80 0.51
N PHE A 130 -12.27 9.60 0.04
CA PHE A 130 -12.93 8.53 0.77
C PHE A 130 -11.92 7.46 1.17
N PRO A 131 -11.49 7.37 2.45
CA PRO A 131 -10.53 6.40 2.91
C PRO A 131 -11.08 4.97 2.89
N LEU A 132 -10.25 4.04 2.41
CA LEU A 132 -10.53 2.60 2.37
C LEU A 132 -9.78 1.85 3.46
N GLY A 133 -8.54 2.24 3.71
CA GLY A 133 -7.67 1.60 4.69
C GLY A 133 -6.27 2.21 4.72
N ALA A 134 -5.47 1.75 5.67
CA ALA A 134 -4.12 2.24 5.88
C ALA A 134 -3.08 1.17 5.51
N ARG A 135 -2.05 1.57 4.80
CA ARG A 135 -0.87 0.76 4.50
C ARG A 135 0.20 0.98 5.56
N VAL A 136 0.72 -0.10 6.14
CA VAL A 136 1.76 -0.06 7.17
C VAL A 136 2.92 -0.97 6.80
N THR A 137 4.03 -0.90 7.55
CA THR A 137 5.15 -1.83 7.39
C THR A 137 4.93 -3.06 8.27
N VAL A 138 5.09 -4.24 7.69
CA VAL A 138 5.00 -5.55 8.36
C VAL A 138 6.30 -6.32 8.21
N LEU A 139 6.53 -7.27 9.12
CA LEU A 139 7.57 -8.28 9.01
C LEU A 139 6.95 -9.57 8.48
N LEU A 140 7.37 -9.99 7.30
CA LEU A 140 7.06 -11.31 6.75
C LEU A 140 8.17 -12.27 7.13
N THR A 141 7.82 -13.41 7.71
CA THR A 141 8.75 -14.44 8.16
C THR A 141 8.49 -15.74 7.42
N ASN A 142 9.49 -16.29 6.76
CA ASN A 142 9.42 -17.63 6.20
C ASN A 142 9.65 -18.65 7.32
N THR A 143 8.56 -19.22 7.81
CA THR A 143 8.57 -20.11 8.98
C THR A 143 9.50 -21.32 8.78
N ALA A 144 9.44 -21.95 7.61
CA ALA A 144 10.27 -23.12 7.32
C ALA A 144 11.77 -22.78 7.29
N LYS A 145 12.15 -21.61 6.75
CA LYS A 145 13.56 -21.17 6.73
C LYS A 145 14.04 -20.77 8.12
N CYS A 146 13.19 -20.10 8.89
CA CYS A 146 13.52 -19.73 10.26
C CYS A 146 13.69 -20.96 11.16
N GLU A 147 12.78 -21.93 11.08
CA GLU A 147 12.87 -23.20 11.81
C GLU A 147 14.15 -23.98 11.41
N ALA A 148 14.44 -24.09 10.11
CA ALA A 148 15.64 -24.78 9.64
C ALA A 148 16.95 -24.12 10.11
N ALA A 149 16.92 -22.80 10.33
CA ALA A 149 18.05 -22.03 10.82
C ALA A 149 18.08 -21.87 12.36
N GLY A 150 17.10 -22.39 13.08
CA GLY A 150 16.97 -22.23 14.54
C GLY A 150 16.67 -20.78 14.98
N LEU A 151 16.03 -20.01 14.11
CA LEU A 151 15.70 -18.62 14.36
C LEU A 151 14.36 -18.46 15.12
N PRO A 152 14.17 -17.37 15.89
CA PRO A 152 12.89 -17.11 16.54
C PRO A 152 11.77 -16.89 15.51
N ALA A 153 10.51 -17.04 15.96
CA ALA A 153 9.34 -16.77 15.14
C ALA A 153 8.97 -15.27 15.08
N SER A 154 9.44 -14.48 16.05
CA SER A 154 9.20 -13.03 16.17
C SER A 154 10.36 -12.35 16.89
N TRP A 155 10.43 -11.04 16.79
CA TRP A 155 11.42 -10.17 17.43
C TRP A 155 10.72 -9.03 18.16
N ASP A 156 11.12 -8.76 19.40
CA ASP A 156 10.52 -7.75 20.25
C ASP A 156 10.97 -6.31 19.88
N SER A 157 12.13 -6.18 19.21
CA SER A 157 12.67 -4.88 18.80
C SER A 157 13.39 -4.96 17.46
N LEU A 158 13.59 -3.78 16.85
CA LEU A 158 14.38 -3.66 15.62
C LEU A 158 15.83 -4.08 15.87
N GLU A 159 16.42 -3.70 17.01
CA GLU A 159 17.76 -4.06 17.41
C GLU A 159 17.90 -5.60 17.49
N ALA A 160 16.96 -6.28 18.15
CA ALA A 160 16.99 -7.74 18.26
C ALA A 160 16.91 -8.43 16.89
N LEU A 161 16.12 -7.88 15.95
CA LEU A 161 16.05 -8.38 14.58
C LEU A 161 17.38 -8.18 13.84
N LEU A 162 18.01 -6.99 13.99
CA LEU A 162 19.28 -6.67 13.33
C LEU A 162 20.44 -7.49 13.89
N ASP A 163 20.49 -7.71 15.20
CA ASP A 163 21.51 -8.55 15.84
C ASP A 163 21.39 -10.01 15.37
N THR A 164 20.16 -10.53 15.34
CA THR A 164 19.89 -11.87 14.78
C THR A 164 20.33 -11.96 13.32
N ALA A 165 20.13 -10.89 12.53
CA ALA A 165 20.53 -10.88 11.13
C ALA A 165 22.06 -10.92 10.95
N GLN A 166 22.82 -10.25 11.81
CA GLN A 166 24.28 -10.28 11.80
C GLN A 166 24.81 -11.68 12.18
N ASP A 167 24.27 -12.29 13.23
CA ASP A 167 24.64 -13.64 13.66
C ASP A 167 24.30 -14.70 12.60
N TYR A 168 23.16 -14.56 11.96
CA TYR A 168 22.75 -15.43 10.86
C TYR A 168 23.71 -15.31 9.66
N ALA A 169 24.03 -14.07 9.27
CA ALA A 169 24.97 -13.84 8.16
C ALA A 169 26.37 -14.38 8.47
N ALA A 170 26.86 -14.20 9.69
CA ALA A 170 28.15 -14.74 10.12
C ALA A 170 28.21 -16.28 10.07
N SER A 171 27.07 -16.94 10.32
CA SER A 171 27.00 -18.40 10.35
C SER A 171 26.66 -19.03 8.99
N SER A 172 25.80 -18.38 8.20
CA SER A 172 25.26 -18.92 6.94
C SER A 172 25.96 -18.37 5.68
N GLY A 173 26.61 -17.21 5.79
CA GLY A 173 27.15 -16.45 4.65
C GLY A 173 26.09 -15.81 3.76
N ALA A 174 24.84 -15.67 4.27
CA ALA A 174 23.72 -15.13 3.49
C ALA A 174 22.93 -14.10 4.32
N PRO A 175 22.30 -13.10 3.71
CA PRO A 175 21.49 -12.13 4.42
C PRO A 175 20.23 -12.76 5.01
N LEU A 176 19.81 -12.28 6.18
CA LEU A 176 18.55 -12.65 6.82
C LEU A 176 17.39 -11.81 6.29
N ILE A 177 17.61 -10.51 6.11
CA ILE A 177 16.57 -9.51 5.92
C ILE A 177 16.67 -8.86 4.54
N ALA A 178 15.52 -8.72 3.86
CA ALA A 178 15.31 -7.73 2.80
C ALA A 178 14.25 -6.72 3.23
N ALA A 179 14.19 -5.56 2.57
CA ALA A 179 13.11 -4.61 2.73
C ALA A 179 12.56 -4.17 1.37
N ASP A 180 11.24 -3.98 1.28
CA ASP A 180 10.61 -3.34 0.12
C ASP A 180 11.03 -1.88 0.02
N SER A 181 10.99 -1.19 1.17
CA SER A 181 11.38 0.20 1.33
C SER A 181 12.15 0.41 2.63
N TYR A 182 13.41 0.77 2.52
CA TYR A 182 14.22 1.20 3.66
C TYR A 182 13.76 2.56 4.19
N ALA A 183 13.25 3.45 3.32
CA ALA A 183 12.65 4.71 3.75
C ALA A 183 11.48 4.48 4.72
N ALA A 184 10.63 3.48 4.45
CA ALA A 184 9.53 3.12 5.35
C ALA A 184 10.03 2.56 6.69
N VAL A 185 11.12 1.78 6.68
CA VAL A 185 11.77 1.28 7.91
C VAL A 185 12.33 2.44 8.73
N PHE A 186 13.06 3.36 8.11
CA PHE A 186 13.60 4.56 8.77
C PHE A 186 12.48 5.40 9.38
N ARG A 187 11.43 5.68 8.60
CA ARG A 187 10.27 6.45 9.08
C ARG A 187 9.62 5.77 10.29
N GLY A 188 9.41 4.46 10.25
CA GLY A 188 8.84 3.72 11.38
C GLY A 188 9.69 3.82 12.63
N ALA A 189 10.99 3.62 12.49
CA ALA A 189 11.93 3.68 13.59
C ALA A 189 12.02 5.10 14.19
N LEU A 190 12.16 6.13 13.36
CA LEU A 190 12.29 7.51 13.83
C LEU A 190 11.00 8.03 14.45
N LEU A 191 9.85 7.75 13.84
CA LEU A 191 8.57 8.15 14.39
C LEU A 191 8.34 7.55 15.78
N SER A 192 8.69 6.29 15.99
CA SER A 192 8.54 5.65 17.30
C SER A 192 9.42 6.30 18.38
N LEU A 193 10.56 6.88 17.99
CA LEU A 193 11.45 7.65 18.85
C LEU A 193 11.01 9.12 19.02
N GLY A 194 9.91 9.53 18.37
CA GLY A 194 9.40 10.90 18.43
C GLY A 194 10.08 11.86 17.45
N ALA A 195 10.78 11.34 16.44
CA ALA A 195 11.46 12.13 15.41
C ALA A 195 10.77 12.01 14.06
N ASP A 196 10.77 13.11 13.29
CA ASP A 196 10.27 13.13 11.92
C ASP A 196 11.33 12.63 10.94
N PHE A 197 10.86 12.04 9.84
CA PHE A 197 11.70 11.61 8.73
C PHE A 197 11.21 12.18 7.40
N ASP A 198 12.03 13.05 6.82
CA ASP A 198 11.86 13.54 5.45
C ASP A 198 12.91 12.83 4.56
N PRO A 199 12.49 11.94 3.64
CA PRO A 199 13.43 11.25 2.76
C PRO A 199 14.13 12.19 1.76
N ALA A 200 13.53 13.35 1.42
CA ALA A 200 14.13 14.35 0.53
C ALA A 200 15.24 15.16 1.23
N ALA A 201 15.12 15.31 2.55
CA ALA A 201 16.08 16.10 3.36
C ALA A 201 16.32 15.42 4.72
N PRO A 202 16.90 14.21 4.75
CA PRO A 202 17.08 13.47 5.99
C PRO A 202 17.91 14.27 7.00
N SER A 203 17.40 14.35 8.23
CA SER A 203 18.06 15.07 9.34
C SER A 203 19.28 14.31 9.86
N VAL A 204 20.30 14.18 9.03
CA VAL A 204 21.52 13.38 9.29
C VAL A 204 22.29 13.79 10.55
N ASN A 205 22.04 14.99 11.07
CA ASN A 205 22.64 15.49 12.30
C ASN A 205 21.81 15.16 13.56
N SER A 206 20.64 14.54 13.44
CA SER A 206 19.87 14.12 14.60
C SER A 206 20.49 12.85 15.19
N GLU A 207 20.50 12.76 16.52
CA GLU A 207 21.03 11.59 17.23
C GLU A 207 20.24 10.33 16.89
N ASP A 208 18.91 10.44 16.83
CA ASP A 208 18.01 9.33 16.49
C ASP A 208 18.25 8.83 15.06
N TYR A 209 18.39 9.75 14.09
CA TYR A 209 18.73 9.36 12.73
C TYR A 209 20.06 8.62 12.67
N ALA A 210 21.09 9.17 13.31
CA ALA A 210 22.40 8.55 13.35
C ALA A 210 22.38 7.16 14.02
N LYS A 211 21.61 7.01 15.11
CA LYS A 211 21.39 5.72 15.78
C LYS A 211 20.83 4.68 14.82
N ILE A 212 19.71 4.98 14.15
CA ILE A 212 19.04 4.05 13.24
C ILE A 212 19.91 3.77 12.00
N TYR A 213 20.51 4.83 11.43
CA TYR A 213 21.39 4.67 10.26
C TYR A 213 22.56 3.76 10.58
N ASN A 214 23.25 3.99 11.70
CA ASN A 214 24.41 3.19 12.11
C ASN A 214 24.03 1.74 12.41
N ALA A 215 22.89 1.49 13.04
CA ALA A 215 22.41 0.13 13.30
C ALA A 215 22.17 -0.64 12.00
N LEU A 216 21.47 -0.05 11.03
CA LEU A 216 21.22 -0.65 9.74
C LEU A 216 22.51 -0.78 8.90
N ALA A 217 23.38 0.23 8.89
CA ALA A 217 24.67 0.18 8.19
C ALA A 217 25.59 -0.89 8.77
N GLN A 218 25.63 -1.03 10.10
CA GLN A 218 26.42 -2.09 10.75
C GLN A 218 25.88 -3.48 10.40
N CYS A 219 24.55 -3.64 10.41
CA CYS A 219 23.94 -4.91 10.00
C CYS A 219 24.26 -5.23 8.52
N ALA A 220 24.22 -4.21 7.63
CA ALA A 220 24.64 -4.36 6.24
C ALA A 220 26.12 -4.77 6.14
N TYR A 221 27.02 -4.06 6.81
CA TYR A 221 28.45 -4.36 6.82
C TYR A 221 28.76 -5.80 7.27
N ASN A 222 27.96 -6.35 8.16
CA ASN A 222 28.06 -7.74 8.62
C ASN A 222 27.30 -8.73 7.73
N GLY A 223 26.77 -8.29 6.58
CA GLY A 223 26.08 -9.14 5.60
C GLY A 223 24.63 -9.51 5.96
N GLY A 224 24.07 -8.93 7.03
CA GLY A 224 22.71 -9.27 7.51
C GLY A 224 21.58 -8.72 6.64
N LEU A 225 21.81 -7.65 5.87
CA LEU A 225 20.85 -7.03 4.98
C LEU A 225 21.10 -7.33 3.51
N SER A 226 20.03 -7.51 2.74
CA SER A 226 20.08 -7.63 1.29
C SER A 226 19.81 -6.28 0.61
N ALA A 227 20.70 -5.89 -0.32
CA ALA A 227 20.47 -4.74 -1.20
C ALA A 227 19.43 -5.06 -2.29
N ALA A 228 19.26 -6.33 -2.66
CA ALA A 228 18.34 -6.75 -3.70
C ALA A 228 16.87 -6.58 -3.23
N LYS A 229 16.00 -6.19 -4.16
CA LYS A 229 14.56 -6.37 -3.97
C LYS A 229 14.28 -7.87 -4.04
N SER A 230 13.81 -8.43 -2.93
CA SER A 230 13.48 -9.85 -2.83
C SER A 230 11.97 -10.03 -2.93
N SER A 231 11.53 -11.14 -3.49
CA SER A 231 10.14 -11.55 -3.40
C SER A 231 9.86 -12.19 -2.03
N SER A 232 8.60 -12.11 -1.59
CA SER A 232 8.17 -12.69 -0.32
C SER A 232 8.57 -14.17 -0.22
N GLY A 233 9.31 -14.52 0.82
CA GLY A 233 9.76 -15.89 1.08
C GLY A 233 11.10 -16.31 0.45
N GLU A 234 11.76 -15.45 -0.34
CA GLU A 234 13.13 -15.73 -0.82
C GLU A 234 14.15 -15.72 0.31
N LEU A 235 14.04 -14.79 1.24
CA LEU A 235 14.83 -14.71 2.48
C LEU A 235 14.02 -15.19 3.68
N PRO A 236 14.68 -15.50 4.81
CA PRO A 236 13.97 -15.81 6.05
C PRO A 236 13.04 -14.70 6.52
N CYS A 237 13.46 -13.44 6.39
CA CYS A 237 12.70 -12.27 6.83
C CYS A 237 12.62 -11.19 5.75
N MET A 238 11.48 -10.49 5.68
CA MET A 238 11.28 -9.37 4.78
C MET A 238 10.44 -8.29 5.46
N LEU A 239 10.98 -7.08 5.53
CA LEU A 239 10.22 -5.89 5.90
C LEU A 239 9.47 -5.41 4.66
N ALA A 240 8.16 -5.58 4.65
CA ALA A 240 7.31 -5.35 3.50
C ALA A 240 6.19 -4.36 3.82
N ARG A 241 5.62 -3.76 2.78
CA ARG A 241 4.34 -3.05 2.92
C ARG A 241 3.23 -4.07 3.18
N SER A 242 2.26 -3.72 4.01
CA SER A 242 1.17 -4.63 4.37
C SER A 242 0.33 -5.09 3.17
N THR A 243 0.36 -4.36 2.06
CA THR A 243 -0.27 -4.78 0.80
C THR A 243 0.27 -6.11 0.25
N ALA A 244 1.47 -6.53 0.67
CA ALA A 244 1.99 -7.87 0.39
C ALA A 244 1.15 -9.00 1.02
N LEU A 245 0.29 -8.69 2.00
CA LEU A 245 -0.68 -9.61 2.60
C LEU A 245 -1.95 -9.77 1.74
N GLY A 246 -2.13 -8.91 0.76
CA GLY A 246 -3.32 -8.90 -0.09
C GLY A 246 -3.47 -10.22 -0.86
N GLY A 247 -4.68 -10.77 -0.81
CA GLY A 247 -4.97 -12.06 -1.44
C GLY A 247 -4.57 -13.30 -0.66
N GLY A 248 -4.06 -13.13 0.57
CA GLY A 248 -3.67 -14.19 1.50
C GLY A 248 -2.18 -14.54 1.43
N LEU A 249 -1.64 -14.95 2.57
CA LEU A 249 -0.27 -15.41 2.68
C LEU A 249 -0.15 -16.89 2.29
N PRO A 250 0.94 -17.28 1.58
CA PRO A 250 1.33 -18.69 1.51
C PRO A 250 1.49 -19.29 2.91
N SER A 251 1.12 -20.55 3.08
CA SER A 251 1.22 -21.24 4.38
C SER A 251 2.65 -21.33 4.97
N SER A 252 3.66 -21.09 4.14
CA SER A 252 5.06 -21.02 4.56
C SER A 252 5.46 -19.64 5.11
N LEU A 253 4.59 -18.64 5.04
CA LEU A 253 4.85 -17.29 5.53
C LEU A 253 3.94 -16.98 6.71
N SER A 254 4.47 -16.30 7.70
CA SER A 254 3.75 -15.61 8.75
C SER A 254 3.97 -14.11 8.62
N ALA A 255 3.05 -13.32 9.13
CA ALA A 255 3.15 -11.87 9.17
C ALA A 255 2.98 -11.37 10.60
N SER A 256 3.76 -10.38 10.97
CA SER A 256 3.62 -9.60 12.19
C SER A 256 3.86 -8.13 11.87
N LEU A 257 3.54 -7.24 12.80
CA LEU A 257 3.96 -5.85 12.69
C LEU A 257 5.49 -5.76 12.67
N ALA A 258 6.05 -4.86 11.87
CA ALA A 258 7.48 -4.62 11.86
C ALA A 258 7.94 -4.22 13.27
N PRO A 259 9.01 -4.81 13.82
CA PRO A 259 9.52 -4.43 15.14
C PRO A 259 10.01 -2.97 15.12
N LEU A 260 9.78 -2.27 16.22
CA LEU A 260 10.21 -0.88 16.44
C LEU A 260 11.47 -0.85 17.31
N PRO A 261 12.24 0.25 17.31
CA PRO A 261 13.40 0.42 18.20
C PRO A 261 13.06 0.29 19.67
N GLU A 262 14.01 -0.21 20.46
CA GLU A 262 13.90 -0.26 21.91
C GLU A 262 13.70 1.13 22.52
N GLY A 263 12.76 1.23 23.47
CA GLY A 263 12.41 2.48 24.13
C GLY A 263 11.55 3.42 23.28
N GLY A 264 11.22 3.05 22.05
CA GLY A 264 10.29 3.79 21.21
C GLY A 264 8.83 3.62 21.66
N SER A 265 7.96 4.52 21.19
CA SER A 265 6.51 4.39 21.32
C SER A 265 5.96 3.37 20.32
N ASP A 266 4.72 2.92 20.53
CA ASP A 266 4.01 2.06 19.57
C ASP A 266 3.53 2.79 18.30
N MET A 267 3.92 4.05 18.11
CA MET A 267 3.52 4.87 16.98
C MET A 267 4.10 4.31 15.67
N ARG A 268 3.25 4.11 14.68
CA ARG A 268 3.62 3.57 13.36
C ARG A 268 3.20 4.50 12.25
N PRO A 269 4.06 4.77 11.27
CA PRO A 269 3.65 5.51 10.09
C PRO A 269 2.66 4.67 9.28
N ALA A 270 1.64 5.34 8.79
CA ALA A 270 0.62 4.74 7.95
C ALA A 270 0.36 5.63 6.74
N GLU A 271 0.24 5.03 5.59
CA GLU A 271 -0.21 5.71 4.39
C GLU A 271 -1.69 5.40 4.17
N LEU A 272 -2.51 6.43 4.20
CA LEU A 272 -3.95 6.28 3.98
C LEU A 272 -4.23 6.13 2.49
N LEU A 273 -4.87 5.04 2.11
CA LEU A 273 -5.33 4.76 0.75
C LEU A 273 -6.84 4.90 0.67
N GLY A 274 -7.31 5.45 -0.44
CA GLY A 274 -8.74 5.70 -0.61
C GLY A 274 -9.12 6.05 -2.04
N MET A 275 -10.36 6.46 -2.22
CA MET A 275 -10.90 6.87 -3.51
C MET A 275 -11.16 8.36 -3.54
N ALA A 276 -10.77 8.99 -4.65
CA ALA A 276 -11.12 10.36 -4.99
C ALA A 276 -12.02 10.35 -6.25
N VAL A 277 -13.01 11.25 -6.28
CA VAL A 277 -13.84 11.50 -7.47
C VAL A 277 -13.24 12.68 -8.22
N LEU A 278 -12.97 12.52 -9.50
CA LEU A 278 -12.42 13.59 -10.31
C LEU A 278 -13.53 14.42 -10.93
N HIS A 279 -13.35 15.74 -10.85
CA HIS A 279 -14.28 16.69 -11.48
C HIS A 279 -14.07 16.70 -13.00
N ASN A 280 -15.11 16.35 -13.73
CA ASN A 280 -15.11 16.42 -15.18
C ASN A 280 -16.44 17.04 -15.65
N GLU A 281 -16.35 18.17 -16.33
CA GLU A 281 -17.54 18.91 -16.80
C GLU A 281 -18.48 18.09 -17.70
N THR A 282 -17.96 17.06 -18.36
CA THR A 282 -18.71 16.19 -19.26
C THR A 282 -19.23 14.92 -18.60
N ARG A 283 -18.89 14.66 -17.34
CA ARG A 283 -19.18 13.40 -16.65
C ARG A 283 -20.00 13.63 -15.40
N ASN A 284 -20.81 12.63 -15.12
CA ASN A 284 -21.72 12.65 -14.00
C ASN A 284 -21.00 12.15 -12.73
N SER A 285 -20.51 13.07 -11.89
CA SER A 285 -19.90 12.75 -10.59
C SER A 285 -20.89 12.02 -9.66
N ASP A 286 -22.22 12.24 -9.81
CA ASP A 286 -23.24 11.57 -8.99
C ASP A 286 -23.17 10.03 -9.12
N ALA A 287 -22.83 9.53 -10.31
CA ALA A 287 -22.69 8.08 -10.50
C ALA A 287 -21.43 7.52 -9.83
N ALA A 288 -20.35 8.30 -9.77
CA ALA A 288 -19.13 7.95 -9.07
C ALA A 288 -19.35 7.98 -7.54
N ILE A 289 -20.05 8.99 -7.05
CA ILE A 289 -20.47 9.09 -5.65
C ILE A 289 -21.38 7.91 -5.28
N ALA A 290 -22.36 7.55 -6.13
CA ALA A 290 -23.19 6.40 -5.89
C ALA A 290 -22.43 5.05 -5.84
N PHE A 291 -21.30 4.93 -6.54
CA PHE A 291 -20.40 3.78 -6.39
C PHE A 291 -19.71 3.79 -5.03
N ILE A 292 -19.21 4.94 -4.57
CA ILE A 292 -18.61 5.10 -3.26
C ILE A 292 -19.63 4.79 -2.15
N ASP A 293 -20.84 5.34 -2.23
CA ASP A 293 -21.92 5.06 -1.27
C ASP A 293 -22.24 3.56 -1.20
N TRP A 294 -22.27 2.90 -2.35
CA TRP A 294 -22.47 1.45 -2.37
C TRP A 294 -21.29 0.72 -1.70
N LEU A 295 -20.06 1.21 -1.89
CA LEU A 295 -18.85 0.65 -1.28
C LEU A 295 -18.83 0.84 0.24
N CYS A 296 -19.48 1.88 0.80
CA CYS A 296 -19.54 2.20 2.23
C CYS A 296 -20.14 1.09 3.11
N GLY A 297 -20.73 0.04 2.53
CA GLY A 297 -21.20 -1.09 3.33
C GLY A 297 -20.04 -1.78 4.07
N ARG A 298 -20.19 -1.95 5.41
CA ARG A 298 -19.18 -2.49 6.32
C ARG A 298 -18.47 -3.75 5.79
N GLU A 299 -19.24 -4.74 5.33
CA GLU A 299 -18.71 -5.97 4.74
C GLU A 299 -17.80 -5.69 3.53
N ARG A 300 -18.22 -4.78 2.64
CA ARG A 300 -17.49 -4.47 1.41
C ARG A 300 -16.20 -3.72 1.66
N LEU A 301 -16.25 -2.72 2.57
CA LEU A 301 -15.06 -1.98 2.97
C LEU A 301 -14.06 -2.89 3.66
N SER A 302 -14.50 -3.67 4.67
CA SER A 302 -13.64 -4.63 5.37
C SER A 302 -13.01 -5.62 4.39
N LYS A 303 -13.82 -6.19 3.49
CA LYS A 303 -13.34 -7.13 2.49
C LYS A 303 -12.29 -6.50 1.58
N LEU A 304 -12.55 -5.33 1.02
CA LEU A 304 -11.59 -4.66 0.13
C LEU A 304 -10.31 -4.32 0.87
N ALA A 305 -10.42 -3.73 2.06
CA ALA A 305 -9.25 -3.36 2.86
C ALA A 305 -8.40 -4.59 3.20
N LEU A 306 -8.98 -5.60 3.83
CA LEU A 306 -8.23 -6.77 4.31
C LEU A 306 -7.71 -7.64 3.16
N ASP A 307 -8.52 -7.88 2.12
CA ASP A 307 -8.08 -8.59 0.92
C ASP A 307 -6.97 -7.83 0.15
N SER A 308 -6.81 -6.53 0.41
CA SER A 308 -5.73 -5.69 -0.13
C SER A 308 -4.56 -5.53 0.84
N GLY A 309 -4.61 -6.14 2.01
CA GLY A 309 -3.57 -6.02 3.01
C GLY A 309 -3.53 -4.63 3.68
N LEU A 310 -4.65 -3.94 3.76
CA LEU A 310 -4.79 -2.65 4.42
C LEU A 310 -5.40 -2.82 5.81
N VAL A 311 -4.94 -2.02 6.76
CA VAL A 311 -5.59 -1.85 8.05
C VAL A 311 -6.90 -1.10 7.81
N PRO A 312 -8.07 -1.67 8.18
CA PRO A 312 -9.33 -0.98 7.99
C PRO A 312 -9.40 0.32 8.80
N VAL A 313 -9.95 1.37 8.22
CA VAL A 313 -10.24 2.64 8.92
C VAL A 313 -11.70 2.75 9.36
N SER A 314 -12.54 1.82 8.93
CA SER A 314 -13.89 1.60 9.42
C SER A 314 -13.92 0.41 10.37
N GLU A 315 -14.98 0.29 11.18
CA GLU A 315 -15.16 -0.88 12.04
C GLU A 315 -15.16 -2.16 11.17
N PRO A 316 -14.18 -3.08 11.38
CA PRO A 316 -14.08 -4.27 10.56
C PRO A 316 -15.25 -5.23 10.81
N ASP A 317 -15.59 -6.01 9.79
CA ASP A 317 -16.54 -7.10 9.96
C ASP A 317 -15.88 -8.23 10.76
N SER A 318 -16.55 -8.69 11.81
CA SER A 318 -16.06 -9.74 12.72
C SER A 318 -15.84 -11.12 12.06
N ALA A 319 -16.26 -11.26 10.81
CA ALA A 319 -16.03 -12.48 10.02
C ALA A 319 -14.60 -12.61 9.49
N TYR A 320 -13.79 -11.54 9.56
CA TYR A 320 -12.42 -11.54 9.07
C TYR A 320 -11.42 -11.71 10.21
N ASP A 321 -10.38 -12.51 9.95
CA ASP A 321 -9.21 -12.68 10.80
C ASP A 321 -7.97 -12.19 10.04
N SER A 322 -7.20 -11.27 10.63
CA SER A 322 -6.01 -10.72 10.03
C SER A 322 -5.10 -10.13 11.12
N PRO A 323 -3.76 -10.31 11.04
CA PRO A 323 -2.83 -9.67 11.95
C PRO A 323 -2.91 -8.13 11.90
N LEU A 324 -3.47 -7.57 10.83
CA LEU A 324 -3.70 -6.13 10.71
C LEU A 324 -4.82 -5.63 11.63
N LEU A 325 -5.70 -6.51 12.11
CA LEU A 325 -6.75 -6.17 13.07
C LEU A 325 -6.21 -5.97 14.48
N GLU A 326 -4.99 -6.47 14.78
CA GLU A 326 -4.30 -6.19 16.04
C GLU A 326 -3.92 -4.70 16.20
N LEU A 327 -3.97 -3.94 15.11
CA LEU A 327 -3.86 -2.47 15.11
C LEU A 327 -5.20 -1.80 15.41
N ASP A 328 -5.86 -2.23 16.48
CA ASP A 328 -7.21 -1.78 16.85
C ASP A 328 -7.30 -0.29 17.18
N ASP A 329 -6.20 0.32 17.61
CA ASP A 329 -6.16 1.72 18.02
C ASP A 329 -5.45 2.60 17.00
N CYS A 330 -6.18 3.54 16.41
CA CYS A 330 -5.60 4.57 15.55
C CYS A 330 -4.58 5.47 16.25
N GLY A 331 -4.63 5.55 17.56
CA GLY A 331 -3.58 6.22 18.34
C GLY A 331 -2.19 5.67 18.08
N LYS A 332 -2.10 4.46 17.51
CA LYS A 332 -0.85 3.82 17.10
C LYS A 332 -0.46 4.12 15.64
N LEU A 333 -1.33 4.71 14.85
CA LEU A 333 -1.06 5.07 13.46
C LEU A 333 -0.87 6.59 13.31
N SER A 334 0.21 6.98 12.66
CA SER A 334 0.45 8.37 12.25
C SER A 334 0.32 8.45 10.73
N PHE A 335 -0.67 9.19 10.28
CA PHE A 335 -0.91 9.42 8.87
C PHE A 335 -0.07 10.61 8.40
N SER A 336 0.96 10.35 7.62
CA SER A 336 1.78 11.39 7.00
C SER A 336 1.72 11.27 5.49
N GLY A 337 1.72 12.40 4.82
CA GLY A 337 1.95 12.44 3.38
C GLY A 337 3.37 11.94 3.08
N THR A 338 3.51 11.11 2.04
CA THR A 338 4.81 10.65 1.59
C THR A 338 5.06 11.16 0.18
N ASP A 339 6.24 11.72 -0.06
CA ASP A 339 6.71 11.94 -1.42
C ASP A 339 7.31 10.64 -1.95
N GLY A 340 6.54 9.92 -2.76
CA GLY A 340 6.96 8.63 -3.31
C GLY A 340 8.25 8.72 -4.14
N GLY A 341 8.52 9.86 -4.79
CA GLY A 341 9.75 10.09 -5.54
C GLY A 341 10.97 10.19 -4.61
N ALA A 342 10.86 10.96 -3.54
CA ALA A 342 11.92 11.11 -2.54
C ALA A 342 12.19 9.79 -1.80
N GLU A 343 11.15 9.01 -1.49
CA GLU A 343 11.32 7.66 -0.90
C GLU A 343 12.09 6.73 -1.83
N GLN A 344 11.75 6.70 -3.12
CA GLN A 344 12.45 5.85 -4.10
C GLN A 344 13.91 6.26 -4.25
N GLU A 345 14.22 7.55 -4.23
CA GLU A 345 15.59 8.04 -4.29
C GLU A 345 16.38 7.65 -3.04
N PHE A 346 15.82 7.84 -1.85
CA PHE A 346 16.41 7.41 -0.58
C PHE A 346 16.68 5.89 -0.59
N ASP A 347 15.70 5.09 -0.99
CA ASP A 347 15.83 3.63 -1.08
C ASP A 347 16.96 3.23 -2.03
N ALA A 348 17.07 3.87 -3.18
CA ALA A 348 18.12 3.59 -4.15
C ALA A 348 19.51 3.95 -3.59
N GLN A 349 19.64 5.06 -2.87
CA GLN A 349 20.89 5.47 -2.23
C GLN A 349 21.27 4.52 -1.09
N PHE A 350 20.31 4.12 -0.25
CA PHE A 350 20.59 3.22 0.86
C PHE A 350 20.96 1.81 0.39
N ARG A 351 20.31 1.30 -0.67
CA ARG A 351 20.67 0.02 -1.30
C ARG A 351 22.08 0.03 -1.87
N ARG A 352 22.51 1.13 -2.50
CA ARG A 352 23.91 1.29 -2.93
C ARG A 352 24.87 1.28 -1.75
N THR A 353 24.49 1.87 -0.62
CA THR A 353 25.28 1.81 0.61
C THR A 353 25.45 0.36 1.07
N ILE A 354 24.37 -0.44 1.08
CA ILE A 354 24.44 -1.87 1.43
C ILE A 354 25.38 -2.61 0.46
N GLU A 355 25.26 -2.38 -0.86
CA GLU A 355 26.14 -3.00 -1.86
C GLU A 355 27.63 -2.67 -1.68
N LEU A 356 27.93 -1.48 -1.18
CA LEU A 356 29.31 -1.04 -0.93
C LEU A 356 29.87 -1.59 0.39
N LEU A 357 29.00 -1.94 1.33
CA LEU A 357 29.39 -2.46 2.64
C LEU A 357 29.55 -3.99 2.66
N ASN A 358 28.78 -4.69 1.83
CA ASN A 358 28.85 -6.15 1.61
C ASN A 358 29.98 -6.51 0.63
#